data_62b599ca9ca506379c73b6b28ce1a511
#
_entry.id   62b599ca9ca506379c73b6b28ce1a511
#
_cell.length_a   1.000
_cell.length_b   1.000
_cell.length_c   1.000
_cell.angle_alpha   90.00
_cell.angle_beta   90.00
_cell.angle_gamma   90.00
#
_symmetry.space_group_name_H-M   'P 1'
#
loop_
_entity.id
_entity.type
_entity.pdbx_description
1 polymer ?
#
loop_
_entity_poly.entity_id
_entity_poly.type
_entity_poly.pdbx_seq_one_letter_code
_entity_poly.pdbx_strand_id
1 'polypeptide(L)' 'SVEENKNLLKITDILGKITSFKKNKILFYLFDNGEVEQKIVTE' A
#
# COMPACT_ATOMS: atom_id res chain seq x y z
N SER A 1 -15.17 -8.87 15.26
CA SER A 1 -15.02 -9.20 13.89
C SER A 1 -13.78 -10.01 13.67
N VAL A 2 -13.78 -10.63 12.58
CA VAL A 2 -12.70 -11.50 12.27
C VAL A 2 -11.55 -10.73 11.69
N GLU A 3 -10.39 -11.05 12.13
CA GLU A 3 -9.22 -10.48 11.57
C GLU A 3 -9.07 -10.93 10.15
N GLU A 4 -8.81 -10.02 9.30
CA GLU A 4 -8.57 -10.37 7.92
C GLU A 4 -7.14 -10.78 7.77
N ASN A 5 -6.93 -11.92 7.18
CA ASN A 5 -5.58 -12.35 6.87
C ASN A 5 -5.23 -11.85 5.51
N LYS A 6 -4.86 -10.61 5.45
CA LYS A 6 -4.51 -10.05 4.16
C LYS A 6 -3.01 -9.88 4.06
N ASN A 7 -2.50 -10.12 2.89
CA ASN A 7 -1.08 -9.99 2.63
C ASN A 7 -0.85 -8.89 1.62
N LEU A 8 0.21 -8.16 1.83
CA LEU A 8 0.57 -7.09 0.93
C LEU A 8 1.06 -7.69 -0.38
N LEU A 9 0.45 -7.29 -1.47
CA LEU A 9 0.86 -7.75 -2.79
C LEU A 9 1.89 -6.84 -3.39
N LYS A 10 1.65 -5.55 -3.34
CA LYS A 10 2.57 -4.60 -3.96
C LYS A 10 2.29 -3.22 -3.42
N ILE A 11 3.25 -2.35 -3.65
CA ILE A 11 3.14 -0.94 -3.30
C ILE A 11 3.30 -0.17 -4.61
N THR A 12 2.41 0.78 -4.84
CA THR A 12 2.49 1.60 -6.04
C THR A 12 2.53 3.07 -5.66
N ASP A 13 3.00 3.89 -6.57
CA ASP A 13 2.98 5.34 -6.37
C ASP A 13 1.69 5.90 -6.97
N ILE A 14 1.57 7.22 -6.98
CA ILE A 14 0.32 7.84 -7.43
C ILE A 14 0.12 7.67 -8.93
N LEU A 15 1.15 7.27 -9.65
CA LEU A 15 1.02 7.02 -11.07
C LEU A 15 0.69 5.56 -11.36
N GLY A 16 0.59 4.75 -10.32
CA GLY A 16 0.28 3.35 -10.50
C GLY A 16 1.47 2.47 -10.77
N LYS A 17 2.68 3.00 -10.67
CA LYS A 17 3.87 2.21 -10.92
C LYS A 17 4.28 1.48 -9.65
N ILE A 18 4.70 0.26 -9.80
CA ILE A 18 5.18 -0.52 -8.66
C ILE A 18 6.46 0.13 -8.14
N THR A 19 6.52 0.28 -6.84
CA THR A 19 7.67 0.93 -6.23
C THR A 19 7.93 0.29 -4.89
N SER A 20 9.09 0.55 -4.34
CA SER A 20 9.38 0.13 -2.99
C SER A 20 8.96 1.22 -2.03
N PHE A 21 9.04 0.90 -0.74
CA PHE A 21 8.66 1.87 0.28
C PHE A 21 9.52 3.12 0.17
N LYS A 22 8.86 4.28 0.26
CA LYS A 22 9.56 5.56 0.26
C LYS A 22 8.89 6.48 1.24
N LYS A 23 9.69 7.32 1.88
CA LYS A 23 9.17 8.31 2.79
C LYS A 23 8.75 9.55 2.04
N ASN A 24 7.84 10.28 2.63
CA ASN A 24 7.40 11.60 2.14
C ASN A 24 6.77 11.51 0.76
N LYS A 25 6.17 10.35 0.46
CA LYS A 25 5.48 10.17 -0.79
C LYS A 25 4.18 9.46 -0.52
N ILE A 26 3.20 9.73 -1.35
CA ILE A 26 1.93 9.03 -1.26
C ILE A 26 2.09 7.69 -1.92
N LEU A 27 1.78 6.65 -1.17
CA LEU A 27 1.91 5.29 -1.68
C LEU A 27 0.61 4.57 -1.49
N PHE A 28 0.34 3.64 -2.37
CA PHE A 28 -0.84 2.79 -2.28
C PHE A 28 -0.39 1.37 -2.03
N TYR A 29 -0.95 0.79 -0.97
CA TYR A 29 -0.64 -0.58 -0.57
C TYR A 29 -1.78 -1.45 -1.04
N LEU A 30 -1.48 -2.39 -1.92
CA LEU A 30 -2.50 -3.27 -2.47
C LEU A 30 -2.37 -4.64 -1.82
N PHE A 31 -3.50 -5.16 -1.38
CA PHE A 31 -3.52 -6.40 -0.63
C PHE A 31 -4.24 -7.48 -1.42
N ASP A 32 -3.97 -8.72 -1.03
CA ASP A 32 -4.48 -9.85 -1.79
C ASP A 32 -5.99 -10.08 -1.59
N ASN A 33 -6.58 -9.40 -0.62
CA ASN A 33 -8.03 -9.50 -0.43
C ASN A 33 -8.78 -8.42 -1.20
N GLY A 34 -8.07 -7.66 -2.04
CA GLY A 34 -8.71 -6.61 -2.83
C GLY A 34 -8.71 -5.25 -2.20
N GLU A 35 -8.16 -5.13 -1.02
CA GLU A 35 -8.14 -3.83 -0.35
C GLU A 35 -6.97 -2.99 -0.82
N VAL A 36 -7.19 -1.68 -0.80
CA VAL A 36 -6.16 -0.72 -1.15
C VAL A 36 -6.10 0.32 -0.05
N GLU A 37 -4.91 0.58 0.45
CA GLU A 37 -4.72 1.58 1.48
C GLU A 37 -3.78 2.65 0.97
N GLN A 38 -4.13 3.90 1.22
CA GLN A 38 -3.29 5.02 0.87
C GLN A 38 -2.54 5.45 2.11
N LYS A 39 -1.24 5.57 2.00
CA LYS A 39 -0.42 5.94 3.15
C LYS A 39 0.62 6.97 2.77
N ILE A 40 0.90 7.86 3.71
CA ILE A 40 1.99 8.81 3.59
C ILE A 40 2.82 8.64 4.85
N VAL A 41 4.09 8.32 4.66
CA VAL A 41 5.00 8.18 5.79
C VAL A 41 5.94 9.37 5.77
N THR A 42 5.93 10.13 6.84
CA THR A 42 6.81 11.29 6.93
C THR A 42 7.84 11.06 8.02
N GLU A 43 8.86 11.86 7.99
CA GLU A 43 9.92 11.77 8.98
C GLU A 43 9.41 11.96 10.38
#